data_ae63d5c31cd2acd3647e17084893d4dc
#
_entry.id   ae63d5c31cd2acd3647e17084893d4dc
#
_cell.length_a   1.000
_cell.length_b   1.000
_cell.length_c   1.000
_cell.angle_alpha   90.00
_cell.angle_beta   90.00
_cell.angle_gamma   90.00
#
_symmetry.space_group_name_H-M   'P 1'
#
loop_
_entity.id
_entity.type
_entity.pdbx_description
1 polymer ?
#
loop_
_entity_poly.entity_id
_entity_poly.type
_entity_poly.pdbx_seq_one_letter_code
_entity_poly.pdbx_strand_id
1 'polypeptide(L)'
;MGVFTGRTALVTGASRGIGRGIAERLGRDGARVAVHYGSDRAAARETVAAVEAAGGSAFAIRADLRGPGAARTLWEEFDRHADGLDVLVNNAGIGSTRPIEEISEEEYDAVFAVNVRAPFFILKHGMRRLRDGGRVVNISSGLARTAAMPDNMAYAMTKGALDVFSRDLSKILGARSITVNSVAPGIIDTDNTAELLHGSADGWKRAAALSALGGVGAPAEVADVVAFLASHDGRWVTGSWVDVTGGSLT
;
A
#
# COMPACT_ATOMS: atom_id res chain seq x y z
N MET A 1 -0.60 -16.32 20.86
CA MET A 1 -1.40 -15.17 20.38
C MET A 1 -0.64 -14.49 19.26
N GLY A 2 -1.32 -14.12 18.17
CA GLY A 2 -0.69 -13.41 17.05
C GLY A 2 -0.24 -12.00 17.44
N VAL A 3 0.74 -11.48 16.71
CA VAL A 3 1.36 -10.14 16.96
C VAL A 3 0.33 -8.99 16.91
N PHE A 4 -0.77 -9.17 16.13
CA PHE A 4 -1.83 -8.17 15.96
C PHE A 4 -3.15 -8.54 16.59
N THR A 5 -3.18 -9.51 17.53
CA THR A 5 -4.41 -9.90 18.23
C THR A 5 -5.08 -8.69 18.89
N GLY A 6 -6.37 -8.48 18.62
CA GLY A 6 -7.15 -7.35 19.10
C GLY A 6 -6.95 -6.03 18.35
N ARG A 7 -6.13 -6.01 17.29
CA ARG A 7 -5.91 -4.83 16.44
C ARG A 7 -6.75 -4.87 15.18
N THR A 8 -7.21 -3.70 14.74
CA THR A 8 -7.92 -3.51 13.47
C THR A 8 -6.98 -2.84 12.47
N ALA A 9 -6.87 -3.43 11.29
CA ALA A 9 -6.09 -2.91 10.18
C ALA A 9 -7.00 -2.54 8.99
N LEU A 10 -6.68 -1.46 8.29
CA LEU A 10 -7.27 -1.09 7.01
C LEU A 10 -6.17 -1.13 5.94
N VAL A 11 -6.38 -1.93 4.90
CA VAL A 11 -5.48 -1.99 3.74
C VAL A 11 -6.24 -1.52 2.50
N THR A 12 -5.82 -0.40 1.91
CA THR A 12 -6.45 0.10 0.68
C THR A 12 -5.94 -0.67 -0.55
N GLY A 13 -6.82 -0.95 -1.52
CA GLY A 13 -6.46 -1.74 -2.70
C GLY A 13 -6.04 -3.17 -2.36
N ALA A 14 -6.74 -3.79 -1.40
CA ALA A 14 -6.36 -5.09 -0.84
C ALA A 14 -6.99 -6.30 -1.57
N SER A 15 -7.68 -6.09 -2.69
CA SER A 15 -8.31 -7.19 -3.43
C SER A 15 -7.32 -8.06 -4.23
N ARG A 16 -6.10 -7.57 -4.49
CA ARG A 16 -5.07 -8.29 -5.25
C ARG A 16 -3.65 -7.79 -4.97
N GLY A 17 -2.66 -8.47 -5.54
CA GLY A 17 -1.26 -8.06 -5.54
C GLY A 17 -0.69 -7.82 -4.14
N ILE A 18 0.10 -6.76 -3.99
CA ILE A 18 0.76 -6.39 -2.73
C ILE A 18 -0.27 -6.19 -1.61
N GLY A 19 -1.38 -5.49 -1.89
CA GLY A 19 -2.42 -5.23 -0.89
C GLY A 19 -3.07 -6.50 -0.34
N ARG A 20 -3.32 -7.50 -1.19
CA ARG A 20 -3.80 -8.81 -0.77
C ARG A 20 -2.77 -9.52 0.11
N GLY A 21 -1.50 -9.55 -0.31
CA GLY A 21 -0.43 -10.15 0.51
C GLY A 21 -0.31 -9.51 1.89
N ILE A 22 -0.44 -8.17 1.97
CA ILE A 22 -0.45 -7.44 3.25
C ILE A 22 -1.67 -7.82 4.10
N ALA A 23 -2.86 -7.88 3.52
CA ALA A 23 -4.09 -8.25 4.22
C ALA A 23 -4.02 -9.67 4.78
N GLU A 24 -3.57 -10.62 3.98
CA GLU A 24 -3.36 -12.03 4.38
C GLU A 24 -2.32 -12.14 5.50
N ARG A 25 -1.20 -11.40 5.41
CA ARG A 25 -0.15 -11.42 6.44
C ARG A 25 -0.65 -10.86 7.76
N LEU A 26 -1.26 -9.67 7.76
CA LEU A 26 -1.78 -9.06 8.98
C LEU A 26 -2.89 -9.90 9.62
N GLY A 27 -3.78 -10.48 8.80
CA GLY A 27 -4.84 -11.36 9.27
C GLY A 27 -4.30 -12.65 9.90
N ARG A 28 -3.37 -13.34 9.24
CA ARG A 28 -2.68 -14.51 9.77
C ARG A 28 -2.02 -14.24 11.13
N ASP A 29 -1.49 -13.04 11.30
CA ASP A 29 -0.82 -12.62 12.53
C ASP A 29 -1.80 -12.06 13.58
N GLY A 30 -3.13 -12.16 13.35
CA GLY A 30 -4.19 -11.92 14.33
C GLY A 30 -4.94 -10.60 14.22
N ALA A 31 -4.66 -9.76 13.21
CA ALA A 31 -5.44 -8.55 12.98
C ALA A 31 -6.84 -8.85 12.44
N ARG A 32 -7.81 -7.98 12.78
CA ARG A 32 -9.05 -7.85 12.03
C ARG A 32 -8.84 -6.89 10.86
N VAL A 33 -8.97 -7.39 9.62
CA VAL A 33 -8.56 -6.65 8.43
C VAL A 33 -9.76 -6.12 7.64
N ALA A 34 -9.82 -4.81 7.45
CA ALA A 34 -10.68 -4.16 6.46
C ALA A 34 -10.00 -4.24 5.09
N VAL A 35 -10.55 -5.07 4.21
CA VAL A 35 -10.10 -5.28 2.83
C VAL A 35 -10.80 -4.25 1.94
N HIS A 36 -10.12 -3.14 1.63
CA HIS A 36 -10.72 -2.13 0.76
C HIS A 36 -10.50 -2.48 -0.72
N TYR A 37 -11.54 -2.25 -1.52
CA TYR A 37 -11.54 -2.41 -2.98
C TYR A 37 -12.29 -1.29 -3.70
N GLY A 38 -11.95 -1.04 -4.97
CA GLY A 38 -12.64 -0.07 -5.83
C GLY A 38 -13.85 -0.68 -6.56
N SER A 39 -13.60 -1.60 -7.47
CA SER A 39 -14.62 -2.17 -8.36
C SER A 39 -14.76 -3.69 -8.26
N ASP A 40 -13.66 -4.42 -8.05
CA ASP A 40 -13.67 -5.88 -8.07
C ASP A 40 -14.07 -6.47 -6.72
N ARG A 41 -15.38 -6.70 -6.56
CA ARG A 41 -15.97 -7.30 -5.36
C ARG A 41 -15.61 -8.78 -5.20
N ALA A 42 -15.45 -9.49 -6.32
CA ALA A 42 -15.16 -10.93 -6.28
C ALA A 42 -13.74 -11.15 -5.70
N ALA A 43 -12.74 -10.47 -6.25
CA ALA A 43 -11.37 -10.53 -5.75
C ALA A 43 -11.25 -10.07 -4.28
N ALA A 44 -12.02 -9.05 -3.86
CA ALA A 44 -12.03 -8.64 -2.46
C ALA A 44 -12.60 -9.72 -1.52
N ARG A 45 -13.65 -10.45 -1.95
CA ARG A 45 -14.20 -11.58 -1.20
C ARG A 45 -13.23 -12.76 -1.13
N GLU A 46 -12.49 -13.02 -2.20
CA GLU A 46 -11.44 -14.03 -2.18
C GLU A 46 -10.34 -13.70 -1.16
N THR A 47 -9.94 -12.42 -1.09
CA THR A 47 -8.98 -11.97 -0.07
C THR A 47 -9.53 -12.16 1.34
N VAL A 48 -10.80 -11.80 1.59
CA VAL A 48 -11.46 -12.03 2.89
C VAL A 48 -11.45 -13.51 3.23
N ALA A 49 -11.87 -14.38 2.29
CA ALA A 49 -11.88 -15.83 2.49
C ALA A 49 -10.48 -16.40 2.77
N ALA A 50 -9.44 -15.88 2.09
CA ALA A 50 -8.06 -16.31 2.33
C ALA A 50 -7.57 -15.93 3.74
N VAL A 51 -7.90 -14.73 4.22
CA VAL A 51 -7.60 -14.29 5.59
C VAL A 51 -8.31 -15.20 6.61
N GLU A 52 -9.60 -15.50 6.41
CA GLU A 52 -10.39 -16.35 7.28
C GLU A 52 -9.90 -17.82 7.29
N ALA A 53 -9.54 -18.35 6.12
CA ALA A 53 -8.95 -19.69 5.99
C ALA A 53 -7.61 -19.82 6.73
N ALA A 54 -6.85 -18.73 6.86
CA ALA A 54 -5.62 -18.69 7.66
C ALA A 54 -5.87 -18.46 9.16
N GLY A 55 -7.12 -18.47 9.62
CA GLY A 55 -7.50 -18.28 11.02
C GLY A 55 -7.62 -16.82 11.46
N GLY A 56 -7.55 -15.86 10.53
CA GLY A 56 -7.75 -14.44 10.77
C GLY A 56 -9.21 -14.00 10.72
N SER A 57 -9.43 -12.69 10.73
CA SER A 57 -10.77 -12.09 10.59
C SER A 57 -10.69 -10.92 9.60
N ALA A 58 -11.62 -10.83 8.67
CA ALA A 58 -11.64 -9.76 7.68
C ALA A 58 -13.06 -9.36 7.27
N PHE A 59 -13.20 -8.16 6.70
CA PHE A 59 -14.41 -7.68 6.06
C PHE A 59 -14.07 -6.79 4.87
N ALA A 60 -14.90 -6.83 3.83
CA ALA A 60 -14.68 -6.04 2.63
C ALA A 60 -15.40 -4.68 2.70
N ILE A 61 -14.72 -3.60 2.30
CA ILE A 61 -15.31 -2.26 2.18
C ILE A 61 -15.05 -1.68 0.79
N ARG A 62 -16.05 -1.01 0.23
CA ARG A 62 -15.97 -0.44 -1.13
C ARG A 62 -15.87 1.07 -1.11
N ALA A 63 -14.87 1.61 -1.81
CA ALA A 63 -14.83 3.04 -2.16
C ALA A 63 -14.06 3.23 -3.48
N ASP A 64 -14.58 4.02 -4.41
CA ASP A 64 -13.82 4.43 -5.59
C ASP A 64 -12.94 5.64 -5.23
N LEU A 65 -11.63 5.43 -5.14
CA LEU A 65 -10.68 6.45 -4.70
C LEU A 65 -10.38 7.54 -5.73
N ARG A 66 -10.91 7.44 -6.95
CA ARG A 66 -10.70 8.42 -8.02
C ARG A 66 -11.47 9.72 -7.80
N GLY A 67 -12.63 9.66 -7.15
CA GLY A 67 -13.54 10.79 -7.01
C GLY A 67 -13.31 11.65 -5.76
N PRO A 68 -13.79 12.91 -5.77
CA PRO A 68 -13.91 13.71 -4.56
C PRO A 68 -14.91 13.04 -3.59
N GLY A 69 -14.63 13.11 -2.28
CA GLY A 69 -15.48 12.47 -1.27
C GLY A 69 -15.17 10.99 -1.01
N ALA A 70 -14.35 10.33 -1.85
CA ALA A 70 -13.98 8.92 -1.72
C ALA A 70 -13.54 8.51 -0.32
N ALA A 71 -12.73 9.34 0.34
CA ALA A 71 -12.25 9.08 1.69
C ALA A 71 -13.40 9.10 2.74
N ARG A 72 -14.44 9.91 2.55
CA ARG A 72 -15.63 9.87 3.43
C ARG A 72 -16.39 8.57 3.24
N THR A 73 -16.68 8.21 1.99
CA THR A 73 -17.35 6.93 1.67
C THR A 73 -16.59 5.75 2.25
N LEU A 74 -15.25 5.74 2.15
CA LEU A 74 -14.42 4.70 2.74
C LEU A 74 -14.62 4.60 4.25
N TRP A 75 -14.63 5.75 4.96
CA TRP A 75 -14.79 5.75 6.40
C TRP A 75 -16.23 5.45 6.83
N GLU A 76 -17.24 5.87 6.09
CA GLU A 76 -18.65 5.50 6.33
C GLU A 76 -18.84 3.98 6.22
N GLU A 77 -18.21 3.34 5.24
CA GLU A 77 -18.23 1.89 5.13
C GLU A 77 -17.43 1.20 6.26
N PHE A 78 -16.26 1.73 6.61
CA PHE A 78 -15.46 1.21 7.73
C PHE A 78 -16.19 1.27 9.07
N ASP A 79 -16.83 2.40 9.38
CA ASP A 79 -17.55 2.65 10.65
C ASP A 79 -18.73 1.70 10.87
N ARG A 80 -19.25 1.04 9.82
CA ARG A 80 -20.27 -0.02 9.95
C ARG A 80 -19.73 -1.31 10.54
N HIS A 81 -18.42 -1.47 10.55
CA HIS A 81 -17.76 -2.72 10.92
C HIS A 81 -16.80 -2.57 12.11
N ALA A 82 -16.25 -1.40 12.35
CA ALA A 82 -15.24 -1.17 13.38
C ALA A 82 -15.33 0.27 13.94
N ASP A 83 -14.99 0.43 15.21
CA ASP A 83 -15.06 1.68 15.98
C ASP A 83 -13.70 2.38 16.12
N GLY A 84 -12.62 1.80 15.59
CA GLY A 84 -11.28 2.37 15.64
C GLY A 84 -10.29 1.57 14.82
N LEU A 85 -9.14 2.20 14.55
CA LEU A 85 -8.10 1.70 13.67
C LEU A 85 -6.74 1.71 14.37
N ASP A 86 -6.01 0.62 14.26
CA ASP A 86 -4.64 0.49 14.79
C ASP A 86 -3.60 0.57 13.69
N VAL A 87 -3.91 0.06 12.48
CA VAL A 87 -2.97 0.02 11.35
C VAL A 87 -3.65 0.52 10.09
N LEU A 88 -3.12 1.57 9.48
CA LEU A 88 -3.52 2.06 8.16
C LEU A 88 -2.42 1.73 7.14
N VAL A 89 -2.78 1.00 6.09
CA VAL A 89 -1.90 0.79 4.94
C VAL A 89 -2.49 1.45 3.70
N ASN A 90 -1.91 2.56 3.27
CA ASN A 90 -2.23 3.20 2.00
C ASN A 90 -1.46 2.49 0.89
N ASN A 91 -2.07 1.44 0.34
CA ASN A 91 -1.50 0.63 -0.73
C ASN A 91 -2.17 0.89 -2.09
N ALA A 92 -3.45 1.27 -2.12
CA ALA A 92 -4.14 1.55 -3.38
C ALA A 92 -3.32 2.52 -4.25
N GLY A 93 -3.14 2.14 -5.50
CA GLY A 93 -2.42 2.94 -6.47
C GLY A 93 -2.69 2.47 -7.90
N ILE A 94 -2.58 3.38 -8.82
CA ILE A 94 -2.60 3.10 -10.26
C ILE A 94 -1.31 3.59 -10.88
N GLY A 95 -0.80 2.82 -11.85
CA GLY A 95 0.36 3.20 -12.65
C GLY A 95 -0.04 4.05 -13.85
N SER A 96 0.95 4.71 -14.42
CA SER A 96 0.90 5.26 -15.77
C SER A 96 2.28 5.01 -16.38
N THR A 97 2.30 4.39 -17.55
CA THR A 97 3.52 4.14 -18.34
C THR A 97 3.30 4.81 -19.68
N ARG A 98 3.64 6.08 -19.77
CA ARG A 98 3.51 6.92 -20.95
C ARG A 98 4.71 7.85 -21.08
N PRO A 99 5.26 8.04 -22.29
CA PRO A 99 6.12 9.17 -22.58
C PRO A 99 5.47 10.48 -22.17
N ILE A 100 6.27 11.46 -21.75
CA ILE A 100 5.74 12.72 -21.20
C ILE A 100 4.84 13.47 -22.22
N GLU A 101 5.14 13.35 -23.51
CA GLU A 101 4.37 13.96 -24.59
C GLU A 101 3.04 13.26 -24.91
N GLU A 102 2.81 12.05 -24.39
CA GLU A 102 1.62 11.22 -24.66
C GLU A 102 0.64 11.16 -23.50
N ILE A 103 1.06 11.52 -22.26
CA ILE A 103 0.17 11.46 -21.11
C ILE A 103 -0.90 12.53 -21.21
N SER A 104 -2.18 12.18 -21.09
CA SER A 104 -3.27 13.15 -21.04
C SER A 104 -3.45 13.75 -19.65
N GLU A 105 -4.09 14.93 -19.56
CA GLU A 105 -4.41 15.56 -18.28
C GLU A 105 -5.33 14.66 -17.44
N GLU A 106 -6.28 13.96 -18.07
CA GLU A 106 -7.19 13.04 -17.39
C GLU A 106 -6.47 11.85 -16.78
N GLU A 107 -5.48 11.29 -17.50
CA GLU A 107 -4.65 10.19 -16.98
C GLU A 107 -3.78 10.67 -15.83
N TYR A 108 -3.13 11.82 -15.98
CA TYR A 108 -2.34 12.46 -14.93
C TYR A 108 -3.19 12.71 -13.68
N ASP A 109 -4.36 13.33 -13.83
CA ASP A 109 -5.27 13.62 -12.73
C ASP A 109 -5.77 12.36 -12.04
N ALA A 110 -6.07 11.29 -12.79
CA ALA A 110 -6.47 10.01 -12.23
C ALA A 110 -5.36 9.41 -11.36
N VAL A 111 -4.10 9.43 -11.82
CA VAL A 111 -2.95 8.93 -11.06
C VAL A 111 -2.77 9.72 -9.76
N PHE A 112 -2.80 11.05 -9.82
CA PHE A 112 -2.69 11.90 -8.63
C PHE A 112 -3.88 11.76 -7.70
N ALA A 113 -5.09 11.57 -8.23
CA ALA A 113 -6.29 11.37 -7.42
C ALA A 113 -6.18 10.14 -6.53
N VAL A 114 -5.78 9.01 -7.10
CA VAL A 114 -5.68 7.74 -6.36
C VAL A 114 -4.44 7.70 -5.47
N ASN A 115 -3.28 8.11 -6.01
CA ASN A 115 -2.00 7.88 -5.35
C ASN A 115 -1.63 8.96 -4.33
N VAL A 116 -2.17 10.18 -4.45
CA VAL A 116 -1.82 11.33 -3.58
C VAL A 116 -3.03 11.86 -2.83
N ARG A 117 -4.07 12.29 -3.57
CA ARG A 117 -5.27 12.89 -2.95
C ARG A 117 -5.97 11.92 -2.01
N ALA A 118 -6.17 10.67 -2.43
CA ALA A 118 -6.88 9.70 -1.61
C ALA A 118 -6.15 9.40 -0.29
N PRO A 119 -4.87 9.02 -0.23
CA PRO A 119 -4.14 8.83 1.03
C PRO A 119 -4.19 10.04 1.96
N PHE A 120 -4.02 11.25 1.41
CA PHE A 120 -4.10 12.49 2.19
C PHE A 120 -5.46 12.64 2.88
N PHE A 121 -6.57 12.49 2.14
CA PHE A 121 -7.90 12.66 2.70
C PHE A 121 -8.36 11.45 3.52
N ILE A 122 -7.91 10.23 3.22
CA ILE A 122 -8.13 9.06 4.08
C ILE A 122 -7.54 9.34 5.45
N LEU A 123 -6.30 9.81 5.53
CA LEU A 123 -5.73 10.14 6.82
C LEU A 123 -6.43 11.33 7.48
N LYS A 124 -6.65 12.44 6.74
CA LYS A 124 -7.33 13.62 7.28
C LYS A 124 -8.66 13.26 7.96
N HIS A 125 -9.49 12.46 7.32
CA HIS A 125 -10.78 12.03 7.88
C HIS A 125 -10.65 10.89 8.89
N GLY A 126 -9.56 10.11 8.81
CA GLY A 126 -9.25 8.98 9.69
C GLY A 126 -8.57 9.33 11.01
N MET A 127 -8.06 10.57 11.19
CA MET A 127 -7.27 10.99 12.36
C MET A 127 -7.92 10.64 13.71
N ARG A 128 -9.25 10.77 13.80
CA ARG A 128 -10.00 10.46 15.05
C ARG A 128 -10.21 8.97 15.27
N ARG A 129 -10.10 8.16 14.21
CA ARG A 129 -10.27 6.69 14.25
C ARG A 129 -8.97 5.98 14.56
N LEU A 130 -7.83 6.59 14.19
CA LEU A 130 -6.51 6.08 14.56
C LEU A 130 -6.35 6.14 16.07
N ARG A 131 -6.08 4.99 16.67
CA ARG A 131 -5.76 4.86 18.11
C ARG A 131 -4.34 5.32 18.38
N ASP A 132 -4.09 5.78 19.61
CA ASP A 132 -2.73 6.11 20.05
C ASP A 132 -1.85 4.85 20.02
N GLY A 133 -0.60 5.01 19.67
CA GLY A 133 0.30 3.88 19.38
C GLY A 133 0.03 3.18 18.03
N GLY A 134 -0.82 3.75 17.18
CA GLY A 134 -1.15 3.22 15.85
C GLY A 134 0.01 3.27 14.87
N ARG A 135 -0.21 2.72 13.68
CA ARG A 135 0.77 2.59 12.61
C ARG A 135 0.18 3.04 11.28
N VAL A 136 0.93 3.86 10.55
CA VAL A 136 0.58 4.24 9.17
C VAL A 136 1.73 3.79 8.26
N VAL A 137 1.41 3.01 7.24
CA VAL A 137 2.37 2.59 6.22
C VAL A 137 1.85 3.02 4.85
N ASN A 138 2.65 3.78 4.13
CA ASN A 138 2.36 4.20 2.77
C ASN A 138 3.19 3.38 1.79
N ILE A 139 2.55 2.72 0.82
CA ILE A 139 3.27 1.96 -0.21
C ILE A 139 3.74 2.93 -1.29
N SER A 140 5.03 3.24 -1.23
CA SER A 140 5.77 4.05 -2.18
C SER A 140 6.24 3.20 -3.38
N SER A 141 7.41 3.50 -3.92
CA SER A 141 8.08 2.74 -4.98
C SER A 141 9.55 3.10 -5.04
N GLY A 142 10.40 2.16 -5.45
CA GLY A 142 11.78 2.44 -5.83
C GLY A 142 11.89 3.53 -6.91
N LEU A 143 10.89 3.61 -7.81
CA LEU A 143 10.86 4.64 -8.86
C LEU A 143 10.81 6.09 -8.35
N ALA A 144 10.44 6.31 -7.09
CA ALA A 144 10.53 7.65 -6.48
C ALA A 144 11.97 8.15 -6.32
N ARG A 145 12.98 7.27 -6.45
CA ARG A 145 14.41 7.58 -6.22
C ARG A 145 15.33 7.15 -7.35
N THR A 146 14.79 6.77 -8.50
CA THR A 146 15.55 6.39 -9.68
C THR A 146 14.88 6.86 -10.95
N ALA A 147 15.65 7.10 -12.01
CA ALA A 147 15.15 7.41 -13.35
C ALA A 147 15.21 6.18 -14.29
N ALA A 148 15.23 4.97 -13.74
CA ALA A 148 15.37 3.73 -14.53
C ALA A 148 14.20 3.49 -15.51
N MET A 149 13.02 4.06 -15.24
CA MET A 149 11.82 3.94 -16.08
C MET A 149 11.18 5.32 -16.29
N PRO A 150 11.73 6.18 -17.17
CA PRO A 150 11.28 7.57 -17.32
C PRO A 150 9.81 7.70 -17.77
N ASP A 151 9.28 6.72 -18.51
CA ASP A 151 7.88 6.71 -18.94
C ASP A 151 6.89 6.53 -17.77
N ASN A 152 7.38 6.22 -16.58
CA ASN A 152 6.60 6.19 -15.33
C ASN A 152 6.67 7.51 -14.54
N MET A 153 7.05 8.62 -15.16
CA MET A 153 7.33 9.88 -14.46
C MET A 153 6.16 10.35 -13.58
N ALA A 154 4.94 10.43 -14.13
CA ALA A 154 3.77 10.85 -13.36
C ALA A 154 3.52 9.94 -12.14
N TYR A 155 3.65 8.63 -12.31
CA TYR A 155 3.57 7.68 -11.20
C TYR A 155 4.68 7.90 -10.17
N ALA A 156 5.93 8.03 -10.59
CA ALA A 156 7.07 8.26 -9.71
C ALA A 156 6.92 9.55 -8.89
N MET A 157 6.41 10.63 -9.50
CA MET A 157 6.08 11.88 -8.80
C MET A 157 5.08 11.65 -7.68
N THR A 158 4.03 10.84 -7.90
CA THR A 158 3.05 10.54 -6.85
C THR A 158 3.66 9.76 -5.68
N LYS A 159 4.62 8.88 -5.97
CA LYS A 159 5.30 8.10 -4.93
C LYS A 159 6.29 8.95 -4.13
N GLY A 160 6.98 9.89 -4.78
CA GLY A 160 7.75 10.93 -4.10
C GLY A 160 6.89 11.83 -3.19
N ALA A 161 5.68 12.18 -3.64
CA ALA A 161 4.73 12.92 -2.81
C ALA A 161 4.32 12.15 -1.55
N LEU A 162 4.11 10.83 -1.63
CA LEU A 162 3.85 9.98 -0.46
C LEU A 162 5.03 9.91 0.51
N ASP A 163 6.27 9.96 0.00
CA ASP A 163 7.46 9.95 0.86
C ASP A 163 7.56 11.24 1.68
N VAL A 164 7.31 12.39 1.05
CA VAL A 164 7.22 13.67 1.76
C VAL A 164 6.08 13.65 2.78
N PHE A 165 4.90 13.20 2.37
CA PHE A 165 3.73 13.06 3.23
C PHE A 165 4.01 12.20 4.47
N SER A 166 4.66 11.04 4.29
CA SER A 166 5.02 10.14 5.39
C SER A 166 5.95 10.79 6.40
N ARG A 167 6.98 11.47 5.91
CA ARG A 167 7.98 12.16 6.75
C ARG A 167 7.33 13.27 7.58
N ASP A 168 6.52 14.12 6.95
CA ASP A 168 5.92 15.27 7.63
C ASP A 168 4.85 14.82 8.63
N LEU A 169 4.04 13.82 8.28
CA LEU A 169 3.07 13.23 9.18
C LEU A 169 3.71 12.58 10.41
N SER A 170 4.88 11.99 10.28
CA SER A 170 5.60 11.39 11.41
C SER A 170 5.84 12.38 12.54
N LYS A 171 6.09 13.66 12.19
CA LYS A 171 6.26 14.74 13.16
C LYS A 171 4.94 15.13 13.83
N ILE A 172 3.84 15.15 13.07
CA ILE A 172 2.52 15.52 13.58
C ILE A 172 1.97 14.44 14.50
N LEU A 173 2.13 13.16 14.13
CA LEU A 173 1.51 12.03 14.81
C LEU A 173 2.36 11.45 15.93
N GLY A 174 3.63 11.84 16.03
CA GLY A 174 4.56 11.35 17.04
C GLY A 174 4.11 11.59 18.47
N ALA A 175 3.43 12.71 18.77
CA ALA A 175 2.87 13.00 20.10
C ALA A 175 1.81 11.97 20.56
N ARG A 176 1.20 11.23 19.61
CA ARG A 176 0.27 10.13 19.87
C ARG A 176 0.95 8.76 19.78
N SER A 177 2.28 8.71 19.74
CA SER A 177 3.06 7.48 19.54
C SER A 177 2.68 6.71 18.26
N ILE A 178 2.12 7.40 17.25
CA ILE A 178 1.78 6.84 15.95
C ILE A 178 3.00 6.98 15.03
N THR A 179 3.47 5.87 14.49
CA THR A 179 4.56 5.89 13.49
C THR A 179 3.99 5.99 12.07
N VAL A 180 4.72 6.66 11.20
CA VAL A 180 4.38 6.81 9.78
C VAL A 180 5.61 6.53 8.94
N ASN A 181 5.53 5.54 8.04
CA ASN A 181 6.65 5.14 7.19
C ASN A 181 6.22 4.90 5.74
N SER A 182 7.15 5.06 4.80
CA SER A 182 7.02 4.61 3.42
C SER A 182 7.73 3.28 3.24
N VAL A 183 7.07 2.34 2.56
CA VAL A 183 7.68 1.10 2.06
C VAL A 183 7.76 1.21 0.54
N ALA A 184 8.93 0.99 -0.03
CA ALA A 184 9.22 1.18 -1.43
C ALA A 184 9.57 -0.14 -2.13
N PRO A 185 8.58 -0.84 -2.70
CA PRO A 185 8.84 -2.05 -3.48
C PRO A 185 9.61 -1.75 -4.76
N GLY A 186 10.38 -2.75 -5.21
CA GLY A 186 10.90 -2.85 -6.56
C GLY A 186 9.87 -3.46 -7.52
N ILE A 187 10.36 -4.28 -8.45
CA ILE A 187 9.48 -5.07 -9.34
C ILE A 187 8.97 -6.27 -8.53
N ILE A 188 7.65 -6.31 -8.33
CA ILE A 188 6.96 -7.37 -7.61
C ILE A 188 6.04 -8.10 -8.58
N ASP A 189 6.02 -9.44 -8.53
CA ASP A 189 5.15 -10.27 -9.37
C ASP A 189 3.68 -10.10 -8.96
N THR A 190 2.96 -9.35 -9.75
CA THR A 190 1.55 -9.00 -9.56
C THR A 190 0.88 -8.81 -10.92
N ASP A 191 -0.45 -8.74 -10.94
CA ASP A 191 -1.20 -8.43 -12.17
C ASP A 191 -0.74 -7.12 -12.83
N ASN A 192 -0.32 -6.12 -12.04
CA ASN A 192 0.12 -4.83 -12.57
C ASN A 192 1.47 -4.90 -13.29
N THR A 193 2.29 -5.91 -13.00
CA THR A 193 3.60 -6.13 -13.61
C THR A 193 3.61 -7.31 -14.58
N ALA A 194 2.46 -7.96 -14.78
CA ALA A 194 2.34 -9.17 -15.60
C ALA A 194 2.83 -8.95 -17.04
N GLU A 195 2.48 -7.83 -17.67
CA GLU A 195 2.95 -7.50 -19.02
C GLU A 195 4.48 -7.32 -19.07
N LEU A 196 5.04 -6.62 -18.09
CA LEU A 196 6.50 -6.45 -17.97
C LEU A 196 7.24 -7.78 -17.79
N LEU A 197 6.67 -8.67 -16.96
CA LEU A 197 7.34 -9.91 -16.56
C LEU A 197 7.10 -11.04 -17.54
N HIS A 198 5.90 -11.14 -18.11
CA HIS A 198 5.42 -12.29 -18.90
C HIS A 198 5.07 -11.93 -20.33
N GLY A 199 5.03 -10.65 -20.71
CA GLY A 199 4.75 -10.17 -22.07
C GLY A 199 5.85 -10.49 -23.09
N SER A 200 7.02 -10.96 -22.63
CA SER A 200 8.10 -11.42 -23.48
C SER A 200 8.91 -12.55 -22.84
N ALA A 201 9.58 -13.39 -23.67
CA ALA A 201 10.38 -14.53 -23.20
C ALA A 201 11.49 -14.14 -22.19
N ASP A 202 12.05 -12.93 -22.28
CA ASP A 202 13.12 -12.45 -21.41
C ASP A 202 12.66 -11.43 -20.35
N GLY A 203 11.36 -11.13 -20.25
CA GLY A 203 10.84 -10.11 -19.34
C GLY A 203 11.24 -10.37 -17.89
N TRP A 204 10.99 -11.58 -17.42
CA TRP A 204 11.39 -12.02 -16.08
C TRP A 204 12.88 -11.91 -15.83
N LYS A 205 13.70 -12.40 -16.77
CA LYS A 205 15.15 -12.37 -16.65
C LYS A 205 15.71 -10.95 -16.58
N ARG A 206 15.15 -10.03 -17.41
CA ARG A 206 15.54 -8.61 -17.36
C ARG A 206 15.16 -7.97 -16.04
N ALA A 207 13.95 -8.23 -15.55
CA ALA A 207 13.49 -7.71 -14.26
C ALA A 207 14.33 -8.24 -13.09
N ALA A 208 14.62 -9.55 -13.07
CA ALA A 208 15.45 -10.19 -12.05
C ALA A 208 16.89 -9.64 -12.05
N ALA A 209 17.45 -9.30 -13.21
CA ALA A 209 18.81 -8.77 -13.34
C ALA A 209 18.96 -7.34 -12.75
N LEU A 210 17.85 -6.62 -12.53
CA LEU A 210 17.88 -5.31 -11.84
C LEU A 210 18.07 -5.44 -10.34
N SER A 211 17.73 -6.58 -9.76
CA SER A 211 17.86 -6.82 -8.32
C SER A 211 19.23 -7.40 -7.98
N ALA A 212 19.89 -6.83 -6.98
CA ALA A 212 21.13 -7.39 -6.44
C ALA A 212 20.95 -8.83 -5.89
N LEU A 213 19.72 -9.18 -5.47
CA LEU A 213 19.38 -10.53 -5.01
C LEU A 213 19.07 -11.48 -6.17
N GLY A 214 19.07 -11.01 -7.43
CA GLY A 214 18.93 -11.84 -8.63
C GLY A 214 17.52 -12.38 -8.84
N GLY A 215 16.47 -11.70 -8.32
CA GLY A 215 15.09 -12.16 -8.40
C GLY A 215 14.07 -11.04 -8.60
N VAL A 216 12.83 -11.45 -8.89
CA VAL A 216 11.63 -10.60 -8.86
C VAL A 216 10.97 -10.80 -7.51
N GLY A 217 10.59 -9.72 -6.83
CA GLY A 217 9.96 -9.81 -5.50
C GLY A 217 8.55 -10.40 -5.57
N ALA A 218 8.10 -11.01 -4.47
CA ALA A 218 6.72 -11.45 -4.28
C ALA A 218 5.95 -10.51 -3.33
N PRO A 219 4.61 -10.45 -3.41
CA PRO A 219 3.79 -9.69 -2.47
C PRO A 219 4.06 -10.00 -0.99
N ALA A 220 4.44 -11.24 -0.68
CA ALA A 220 4.75 -11.67 0.68
C ALA A 220 5.96 -10.95 1.27
N GLU A 221 7.00 -10.67 0.49
CA GLU A 221 8.22 -10.00 0.94
C GLU A 221 7.93 -8.53 1.33
N VAL A 222 7.06 -7.87 0.56
CA VAL A 222 6.58 -6.52 0.93
C VAL A 222 5.71 -6.58 2.18
N ALA A 223 4.83 -7.59 2.28
CA ALA A 223 3.95 -7.79 3.42
C ALA A 223 4.72 -8.04 4.72
N ASP A 224 5.85 -8.74 4.66
CA ASP A 224 6.71 -9.01 5.81
C ASP A 224 7.31 -7.72 6.39
N VAL A 225 7.77 -6.81 5.52
CA VAL A 225 8.28 -5.49 5.94
C VAL A 225 7.16 -4.62 6.49
N VAL A 226 5.99 -4.62 5.87
CA VAL A 226 4.81 -3.90 6.37
C VAL A 226 4.41 -4.44 7.76
N ALA A 227 4.38 -5.74 7.95
CA ALA A 227 4.06 -6.36 9.24
C ALA A 227 5.07 -5.99 10.32
N PHE A 228 6.38 -5.96 10.01
CA PHE A 228 7.41 -5.47 10.93
C PHE A 228 7.13 -4.01 11.36
N LEU A 229 6.94 -3.10 10.41
CA LEU A 229 6.67 -1.68 10.69
C LEU A 229 5.35 -1.47 11.46
N ALA A 230 4.35 -2.31 11.21
CA ALA A 230 3.06 -2.28 11.89
C ALA A 230 3.11 -2.89 13.30
N SER A 231 4.11 -3.70 13.61
CA SER A 231 4.25 -4.39 14.89
C SER A 231 4.78 -3.51 16.02
N HIS A 232 4.94 -4.09 17.21
CA HIS A 232 5.63 -3.45 18.33
C HIS A 232 7.14 -3.28 18.04
N ASP A 233 7.73 -4.19 17.25
CA ASP A 233 9.17 -4.15 16.94
C ASP A 233 9.51 -2.94 16.05
N GLY A 234 8.56 -2.47 15.22
CA GLY A 234 8.69 -1.25 14.43
C GLY A 234 8.43 0.06 15.19
N ARG A 235 8.14 0.04 16.51
CA ARG A 235 7.70 1.20 17.28
C ARG A 235 8.65 2.40 17.31
N TRP A 236 9.94 2.17 17.01
CA TRP A 236 10.97 3.22 16.99
C TRP A 236 11.39 3.63 15.58
N VAL A 237 10.67 3.12 14.56
CA VAL A 237 10.88 3.45 13.15
C VAL A 237 9.74 4.37 12.71
N THR A 238 10.05 5.64 12.41
CA THR A 238 9.07 6.61 11.91
C THR A 238 9.73 7.63 10.99
N GLY A 239 8.97 8.17 10.02
CA GLY A 239 9.47 9.10 9.02
C GLY A 239 10.45 8.46 8.03
N SER A 240 10.55 7.15 8.04
CA SER A 240 11.53 6.39 7.25
C SER A 240 10.97 6.00 5.88
N TRP A 241 11.88 5.97 4.92
CA TRP A 241 11.69 5.33 3.63
C TRP A 241 12.45 4.00 3.66
N VAL A 242 11.74 2.90 3.50
CA VAL A 242 12.29 1.55 3.61
C VAL A 242 12.35 0.93 2.23
N ASP A 243 13.57 0.64 1.78
CA ASP A 243 13.84 -0.04 0.50
C ASP A 243 13.45 -1.52 0.58
N VAL A 244 12.58 -1.96 -0.32
CA VAL A 244 12.17 -3.35 -0.51
C VAL A 244 12.28 -3.70 -2.01
N THR A 245 13.37 -3.22 -2.64
CA THR A 245 13.60 -3.40 -4.08
C THR A 245 14.46 -4.61 -4.40
N GLY A 246 14.93 -5.35 -3.39
CA GLY A 246 15.94 -6.40 -3.58
C GLY A 246 17.30 -5.82 -4.01
N GLY A 247 17.57 -4.55 -3.68
CA GLY A 247 18.83 -3.87 -4.03
C GLY A 247 18.88 -3.32 -5.46
N SER A 248 17.73 -3.12 -6.12
CA SER A 248 17.71 -2.58 -7.49
C SER A 248 18.07 -1.09 -7.60
N LEU A 249 18.32 -0.43 -6.48
CA LEU A 249 18.75 0.97 -6.42
C LEU A 249 20.23 1.13 -6.05
N THR A 250 20.95 0.04 -5.85
CA THR A 250 22.37 0.04 -5.47
C THR A 250 23.28 -0.06 -6.69
#